data_1fdaef3eda21cf95d8532bf7cb473c08
#
_entry.id   1fdaef3eda21cf95d8532bf7cb473c08
#
_cell.length_a   1.000
_cell.length_b   1.000
_cell.length_c   1.000
_cell.angle_alpha   90.00
_cell.angle_beta   90.00
_cell.angle_gamma   90.00
#
_symmetry.space_group_name_H-M   'P 1'
#
loop_
_entity.id
_entity.type
_entity.pdbx_description
1 polymer ?
#
loop_
_entity_poly.entity_id
_entity_poly.type
_entity_poly.pdbx_seq_one_letter_code
_entity_poly.pdbx_strand_id
1 'polypeptide(L)'
;MNTNFDFLAKNKEFLSFARQAIEAERSLTISPATAAILSRRALELAVRWVYINENALHLPYRDNLSSLIHEDSFQRIIEPGLFPMLKFIVKLGNTAVHTNKNIRRDDAVLSLRDLFEFCKWIEYCYGKEYEDVSYDESILEQGEGKKVRQAELKKLYGQLSSKDRKLEEMR
;
A
#
# COMPACT_ATOMS: atom_id res chain seq x y z
N MET A 1 3.40 -14.48 8.76
CA MET A 1 4.09 -13.55 7.87
C MET A 1 3.81 -12.16 8.32
N ASN A 2 4.86 -11.38 8.53
CA ASN A 2 4.72 -10.11 9.21
C ASN A 2 4.63 -8.96 8.23
N THR A 3 3.44 -8.36 8.13
CA THR A 3 3.28 -7.06 7.51
C THR A 3 2.56 -6.13 8.49
N ASN A 4 2.65 -4.84 8.24
CA ASN A 4 1.95 -3.87 9.07
C ASN A 4 0.42 -4.01 8.95
N PHE A 5 -0.07 -4.68 7.94
CA PHE A 5 -1.50 -4.81 7.64
C PHE A 5 -2.11 -6.12 8.12
N ASP A 6 -1.32 -6.97 8.79
CA ASP A 6 -1.81 -8.27 9.28
C ASP A 6 -2.99 -8.13 10.25
N PHE A 7 -3.05 -7.02 10.97
CA PHE A 7 -4.14 -6.76 11.93
C PHE A 7 -5.52 -6.73 11.24
N LEU A 8 -5.58 -6.41 9.95
CA LEU A 8 -6.84 -6.40 9.21
C LEU A 8 -7.39 -7.80 8.95
N ALA A 9 -6.52 -8.80 8.90
CA ALA A 9 -6.89 -10.14 8.47
C ALA A 9 -7.80 -10.86 9.46
N LYS A 10 -7.87 -10.39 10.71
CA LYS A 10 -8.76 -10.98 11.71
C LYS A 10 -10.25 -10.70 11.43
N ASN A 11 -10.57 -9.73 10.59
CA ASN A 11 -11.93 -9.43 10.18
C ASN A 11 -12.12 -9.86 8.73
N LYS A 12 -13.02 -10.82 8.51
CA LYS A 12 -13.26 -11.33 7.13
C LYS A 12 -13.75 -10.26 6.18
N GLU A 13 -14.48 -9.29 6.70
CA GLU A 13 -15.02 -8.18 5.91
C GLU A 13 -13.93 -7.34 5.25
N PHE A 14 -12.74 -7.32 5.84
CA PHE A 14 -11.63 -6.50 5.37
C PHE A 14 -10.70 -7.23 4.41
N LEU A 15 -10.93 -8.53 4.16
CA LEU A 15 -9.96 -9.36 3.44
C LEU A 15 -9.62 -8.85 2.04
N SER A 16 -10.59 -8.28 1.33
CA SER A 16 -10.36 -7.83 -0.04
C SER A 16 -9.27 -6.74 -0.10
N PHE A 17 -9.40 -5.71 0.74
CA PHE A 17 -8.38 -4.65 0.75
C PHE A 17 -7.19 -5.01 1.63
N ALA A 18 -7.37 -5.84 2.65
CA ALA A 18 -6.27 -6.31 3.48
C ALA A 18 -5.23 -7.06 2.66
N ARG A 19 -5.66 -7.98 1.81
CA ARG A 19 -4.76 -8.73 0.91
C ARG A 19 -3.99 -7.80 0.00
N GLN A 20 -4.65 -6.82 -0.55
CA GLN A 20 -4.01 -5.87 -1.46
C GLN A 20 -3.00 -4.99 -0.73
N ALA A 21 -3.32 -4.58 0.50
CA ALA A 21 -2.40 -3.81 1.33
C ALA A 21 -1.16 -4.63 1.70
N ILE A 22 -1.35 -5.89 2.05
CA ILE A 22 -0.25 -6.80 2.35
C ILE A 22 0.65 -6.97 1.13
N GLU A 23 0.07 -7.16 -0.05
CA GLU A 23 0.85 -7.26 -1.28
C GLU A 23 1.59 -5.97 -1.59
N ALA A 24 0.97 -4.82 -1.34
CA ALA A 24 1.61 -3.53 -1.55
C ALA A 24 2.88 -3.42 -0.70
N GLU A 25 2.79 -3.77 0.57
CA GLU A 25 3.96 -3.71 1.45
C GLU A 25 5.05 -4.69 1.02
N ARG A 26 4.67 -5.91 0.68
CA ARG A 26 5.64 -6.92 0.21
C ARG A 26 6.34 -6.51 -1.07
N SER A 27 5.63 -5.86 -1.96
CA SER A 27 6.21 -5.45 -3.25
C SER A 27 7.24 -4.33 -3.11
N LEU A 28 7.32 -3.68 -1.95
CA LEU A 28 8.30 -2.63 -1.70
C LEU A 28 9.74 -3.13 -1.92
N THR A 29 10.01 -4.38 -1.58
CA THR A 29 11.34 -4.98 -1.75
C THR A 29 11.67 -5.23 -3.22
N ILE A 30 10.66 -5.28 -4.07
CA ILE A 30 10.84 -5.53 -5.51
C ILE A 30 10.90 -4.20 -6.26
N SER A 31 9.94 -3.32 -6.02
CA SER A 31 9.83 -2.07 -6.74
C SER A 31 9.00 -1.06 -5.93
N PRO A 32 9.59 0.11 -5.60
CA PRO A 32 8.79 1.17 -4.98
C PRO A 32 7.60 1.60 -5.84
N ALA A 33 7.75 1.62 -7.16
CA ALA A 33 6.65 1.97 -8.05
C ALA A 33 5.51 0.98 -7.93
N THR A 34 5.81 -0.32 -7.88
CA THR A 34 4.79 -1.35 -7.69
C THR A 34 4.08 -1.18 -6.35
N ALA A 35 4.83 -0.90 -5.28
CA ALA A 35 4.24 -0.64 -3.97
C ALA A 35 3.29 0.55 -4.00
N ALA A 36 3.67 1.63 -4.70
CA ALA A 36 2.83 2.81 -4.83
C ALA A 36 1.54 2.51 -5.60
N ILE A 37 1.63 1.75 -6.69
CA ILE A 37 0.46 1.35 -7.49
C ILE A 37 -0.48 0.48 -6.66
N LEU A 38 0.07 -0.50 -5.96
CA LEU A 38 -0.74 -1.42 -5.16
C LEU A 38 -1.32 -0.74 -3.92
N SER A 39 -0.61 0.23 -3.34
CA SER A 39 -1.16 1.05 -2.24
C SER A 39 -2.40 1.81 -2.70
N ARG A 40 -2.35 2.41 -3.88
CA ARG A 40 -3.50 3.11 -4.44
C ARG A 40 -4.65 2.14 -4.69
N ARG A 41 -4.37 0.96 -5.20
CA ARG A 41 -5.39 -0.04 -5.43
C ARG A 41 -6.02 -0.52 -4.12
N ALA A 42 -5.19 -0.75 -3.10
CA ALA A 42 -5.70 -1.12 -1.78
C ALA A 42 -6.58 -0.01 -1.20
N LEU A 43 -6.16 1.24 -1.37
CA LEU A 43 -6.96 2.38 -0.95
C LEU A 43 -8.32 2.41 -1.66
N GLU A 44 -8.33 2.20 -2.96
CA GLU A 44 -9.59 2.18 -3.71
C GLU A 44 -10.53 1.11 -3.19
N LEU A 45 -10.03 -0.10 -2.97
CA LEU A 45 -10.83 -1.19 -2.43
C LEU A 45 -11.36 -0.84 -1.03
N ALA A 46 -10.52 -0.25 -0.20
CA ALA A 46 -10.89 0.13 1.17
C ALA A 46 -11.94 1.25 1.16
N VAL A 47 -11.77 2.26 0.34
CA VAL A 47 -12.72 3.37 0.22
C VAL A 47 -14.08 2.85 -0.28
N ARG A 48 -14.06 2.00 -1.30
CA ARG A 48 -15.30 1.40 -1.82
C ARG A 48 -15.98 0.53 -0.77
N TRP A 49 -15.21 -0.17 0.03
CA TRP A 49 -15.75 -0.94 1.15
C TRP A 49 -16.49 -0.03 2.14
N VAL A 50 -15.89 1.12 2.47
CA VAL A 50 -16.53 2.08 3.38
C VAL A 50 -17.83 2.61 2.77
N TYR A 51 -17.82 2.92 1.46
CA TYR A 51 -19.04 3.39 0.78
C TYR A 51 -20.17 2.36 0.82
N ILE A 52 -19.84 1.09 0.70
CA ILE A 52 -20.84 0.01 0.75
C ILE A 52 -21.41 -0.16 2.15
N ASN A 53 -20.58 0.06 3.18
CA ASN A 53 -20.93 -0.28 4.56
C ASN A 53 -21.32 0.91 5.42
N GLU A 54 -21.26 2.13 4.89
CA GLU A 54 -21.60 3.33 5.64
C GLU A 54 -22.79 4.06 5.00
N ASN A 55 -23.91 4.07 5.72
CA ASN A 55 -25.16 4.66 5.22
C ASN A 55 -25.11 6.18 5.11
N ALA A 56 -24.22 6.83 5.83
CA ALA A 56 -24.08 8.29 5.80
C ALA A 56 -23.44 8.81 4.51
N LEU A 57 -22.87 7.92 3.69
CA LEU A 57 -22.17 8.33 2.48
C LEU A 57 -23.10 8.39 1.29
N HIS A 58 -22.86 9.38 0.44
CA HIS A 58 -23.55 9.56 -0.83
C HIS A 58 -22.57 9.36 -1.96
N LEU A 59 -22.89 8.48 -2.91
CA LEU A 59 -22.02 8.25 -4.06
C LEU A 59 -21.97 9.51 -4.92
N PRO A 60 -20.77 9.99 -5.27
CA PRO A 60 -20.66 11.11 -6.20
C PRO A 60 -21.08 10.68 -7.61
N TYR A 61 -21.34 11.67 -8.45
CA TYR A 61 -21.71 11.42 -9.85
C TYR A 61 -20.64 10.59 -10.57
N ARG A 62 -19.37 10.94 -10.36
CA ARG A 62 -18.24 10.14 -10.83
C ARG A 62 -17.75 9.28 -9.67
N ASP A 63 -17.62 7.99 -9.90
CA ASP A 63 -17.22 7.06 -8.85
C ASP A 63 -15.77 6.60 -8.94
N ASN A 64 -14.90 7.40 -9.55
CA ASN A 64 -13.46 7.15 -9.49
C ASN A 64 -12.92 7.48 -8.10
N LEU A 65 -11.75 6.94 -7.78
CA LEU A 65 -11.19 7.09 -6.44
C LEU A 65 -11.04 8.55 -6.01
N SER A 66 -10.56 9.41 -6.90
CA SER A 66 -10.40 10.82 -6.58
C SER A 66 -11.74 11.46 -6.20
N SER A 67 -12.79 11.19 -6.96
CA SER A 67 -14.13 11.71 -6.65
C SER A 67 -14.67 11.15 -5.34
N LEU A 68 -14.41 9.87 -5.08
CA LEU A 68 -14.87 9.23 -3.84
C LEU A 68 -14.24 9.87 -2.60
N ILE A 69 -12.95 10.17 -2.63
CA ILE A 69 -12.31 10.78 -1.45
C ILE A 69 -12.59 12.26 -1.32
N HIS A 70 -12.98 12.95 -2.40
CA HIS A 70 -13.32 14.37 -2.36
C HIS A 70 -14.79 14.62 -2.02
N GLU A 71 -15.62 13.59 -2.03
CA GLU A 71 -17.04 13.73 -1.73
C GLU A 71 -17.25 14.26 -0.31
N ASP A 72 -18.11 15.27 -0.15
CA ASP A 72 -18.31 15.96 1.13
C ASP A 72 -18.74 15.02 2.24
N SER A 73 -19.62 14.06 1.95
CA SER A 73 -20.09 13.11 2.96
C SER A 73 -18.95 12.23 3.45
N PHE A 74 -18.03 11.85 2.56
CA PHE A 74 -16.86 11.06 2.93
C PHE A 74 -15.91 11.88 3.81
N GLN A 75 -15.64 13.12 3.42
CA GLN A 75 -14.75 13.98 4.19
C GLN A 75 -15.27 14.28 5.59
N ARG A 76 -16.60 14.29 5.76
CA ARG A 76 -17.19 14.52 7.07
C ARG A 76 -17.02 13.37 8.04
N ILE A 77 -16.90 12.14 7.55
CA ILE A 77 -16.83 10.98 8.45
C ILE A 77 -15.39 10.58 8.77
N ILE A 78 -14.42 10.90 7.91
CA ILE A 78 -13.02 10.55 8.18
C ILE A 78 -12.38 11.57 9.12
N GLU A 79 -11.32 11.16 9.80
CA GLU A 79 -10.52 12.10 10.58
C GLU A 79 -9.89 13.14 9.64
N PRO A 80 -9.91 14.43 10.01
CA PRO A 80 -9.44 15.49 9.11
C PRO A 80 -8.01 15.29 8.60
N GLY A 81 -7.13 14.74 9.43
CA GLY A 81 -5.75 14.50 9.05
C GLY A 81 -5.56 13.42 8.01
N LEU A 82 -6.57 12.58 7.77
CA LEU A 82 -6.46 11.48 6.79
C LEU A 82 -6.53 11.97 5.35
N PHE A 83 -7.31 13.01 5.07
CA PHE A 83 -7.53 13.43 3.69
C PHE A 83 -6.24 13.73 2.92
N PRO A 84 -5.29 14.52 3.46
CA PRO A 84 -4.02 14.73 2.76
C PRO A 84 -3.24 13.43 2.53
N MET A 85 -3.34 12.49 3.47
CA MET A 85 -2.69 11.18 3.34
C MET A 85 -3.27 10.40 2.17
N LEU A 86 -4.61 10.38 2.04
CA LEU A 86 -5.28 9.71 0.93
C LEU A 86 -4.91 10.35 -0.41
N LYS A 87 -4.85 11.67 -0.45
CA LYS A 87 -4.43 12.39 -1.67
C LYS A 87 -3.02 12.01 -2.07
N PHE A 88 -2.12 11.87 -1.12
CA PHE A 88 -0.75 11.47 -1.41
C PHE A 88 -0.69 10.08 -2.04
N ILE A 89 -1.44 9.12 -1.48
CA ILE A 89 -1.50 7.76 -2.02
C ILE A 89 -1.98 7.77 -3.46
N VAL A 90 -3.04 8.52 -3.73
CA VAL A 90 -3.62 8.60 -5.09
C VAL A 90 -2.62 9.23 -6.05
N LYS A 91 -2.01 10.34 -5.66
CA LYS A 91 -1.07 11.08 -6.51
C LYS A 91 0.16 10.24 -6.82
N LEU A 92 0.73 9.59 -5.80
CA LEU A 92 1.93 8.79 -5.99
C LEU A 92 1.64 7.58 -6.89
N GLY A 93 0.52 6.89 -6.65
CA GLY A 93 0.12 5.76 -7.47
C GLY A 93 -0.12 6.16 -8.92
N ASN A 94 -0.77 7.30 -9.15
CA ASN A 94 -0.97 7.82 -10.50
C ASN A 94 0.36 8.16 -11.18
N THR A 95 1.27 8.78 -10.44
CA THR A 95 2.61 9.08 -10.96
C THR A 95 3.34 7.80 -11.35
N ALA A 96 3.26 6.77 -10.54
CA ALA A 96 3.90 5.50 -10.80
C ALA A 96 3.35 4.80 -12.06
N VAL A 97 2.06 4.97 -12.34
CA VAL A 97 1.42 4.37 -13.53
C VAL A 97 1.74 5.15 -14.80
N HIS A 98 1.70 6.49 -14.72
CA HIS A 98 1.64 7.33 -15.91
C HIS A 98 2.96 7.99 -16.31
N THR A 99 4.02 7.82 -15.52
CA THR A 99 5.29 8.46 -15.82
C THR A 99 6.43 7.45 -15.77
N ASN A 100 7.50 7.74 -16.50
CA ASN A 100 8.74 6.97 -16.43
C ASN A 100 9.63 7.42 -15.26
N LYS A 101 9.10 8.26 -14.37
CA LYS A 101 9.85 8.72 -13.21
C LYS A 101 10.01 7.58 -12.21
N ASN A 102 11.22 7.42 -11.71
CA ASN A 102 11.48 6.49 -10.63
C ASN A 102 10.80 6.97 -9.36
N ILE A 103 10.00 6.09 -8.76
CA ILE A 103 9.40 6.36 -7.47
C ILE A 103 10.46 6.09 -6.40
N ARG A 104 10.68 7.06 -5.52
CA ARG A 104 11.62 6.91 -4.43
C ARG A 104 11.05 5.94 -3.40
N ARG A 105 11.96 5.13 -2.84
CA ARG A 105 11.57 4.18 -1.78
C ARG A 105 10.89 4.90 -0.60
N ASP A 106 11.43 6.04 -0.18
CA ASP A 106 10.86 6.81 0.94
C ASP A 106 9.43 7.26 0.67
N ASP A 107 9.12 7.64 -0.57
CA ASP A 107 7.76 8.02 -0.94
C ASP A 107 6.82 6.82 -0.94
N ALA A 108 7.28 5.68 -1.40
CA ALA A 108 6.49 4.45 -1.35
C ALA A 108 6.23 4.01 0.09
N VAL A 109 7.24 4.12 0.97
CA VAL A 109 7.06 3.84 2.40
C VAL A 109 6.04 4.79 3.02
N LEU A 110 6.11 6.07 2.68
CA LEU A 110 5.14 7.05 3.17
C LEU A 110 3.72 6.72 2.70
N SER A 111 3.57 6.30 1.44
CA SER A 111 2.28 5.88 0.92
C SER A 111 1.72 4.67 1.69
N LEU A 112 2.57 3.70 2.00
CA LEU A 112 2.18 2.54 2.80
C LEU A 112 1.77 2.95 4.22
N ARG A 113 2.49 3.87 4.80
CA ARG A 113 2.20 4.38 6.14
C ARG A 113 0.87 5.14 6.16
N ASP A 114 0.62 5.95 5.14
CA ASP A 114 -0.65 6.67 5.00
C ASP A 114 -1.81 5.69 4.82
N LEU A 115 -1.60 4.64 4.03
CA LEU A 115 -2.59 3.57 3.87
C LEU A 115 -2.85 2.87 5.20
N PHE A 116 -1.81 2.60 5.97
CA PHE A 116 -1.92 1.98 7.29
C PHE A 116 -2.81 2.83 8.22
N GLU A 117 -2.60 4.14 8.24
CA GLU A 117 -3.40 5.04 9.08
C GLU A 117 -4.87 5.01 8.67
N PHE A 118 -5.16 4.97 7.38
CA PHE A 118 -6.53 4.84 6.92
C PHE A 118 -7.15 3.50 7.31
N CYS A 119 -6.39 2.42 7.17
CA CYS A 119 -6.85 1.09 7.56
C CYS A 119 -7.08 0.99 9.08
N LYS A 120 -6.27 1.64 9.89
CA LYS A 120 -6.50 1.74 11.32
C LYS A 120 -7.82 2.44 11.62
N TRP A 121 -8.08 3.53 10.90
CA TRP A 121 -9.35 4.24 11.06
C TRP A 121 -10.54 3.35 10.71
N ILE A 122 -10.43 2.58 9.63
CA ILE A 122 -11.49 1.63 9.24
C ILE A 122 -11.70 0.59 10.35
N GLU A 123 -10.63 0.03 10.88
CA GLU A 123 -10.75 -0.94 11.95
C GLU A 123 -11.38 -0.33 13.22
N TYR A 124 -10.98 0.88 13.55
CA TYR A 124 -11.54 1.58 14.71
C TYR A 124 -13.05 1.81 14.55
N CYS A 125 -13.48 2.21 13.36
CA CYS A 125 -14.90 2.54 13.13
C CYS A 125 -15.77 1.30 12.88
N TYR A 126 -15.24 0.27 12.23
CA TYR A 126 -16.04 -0.83 11.70
C TYR A 126 -15.56 -2.21 12.16
N GLY A 127 -14.42 -2.31 12.80
CA GLY A 127 -13.91 -3.58 13.29
C GLY A 127 -14.63 -4.06 14.52
N LYS A 128 -14.57 -5.38 14.76
CA LYS A 128 -15.23 -6.00 15.91
C LYS A 128 -14.44 -5.82 17.19
N GLU A 129 -13.11 -5.95 17.10
CA GLU A 129 -12.20 -5.78 18.23
C GLU A 129 -11.03 -4.92 17.78
N TYR A 130 -11.05 -3.65 18.18
CA TYR A 130 -9.98 -2.75 17.82
C TYR A 130 -8.72 -3.07 18.61
N GLU A 131 -7.60 -3.23 17.91
CA GLU A 131 -6.28 -3.30 18.52
C GLU A 131 -5.52 -2.05 18.13
N ASP A 132 -4.92 -1.37 19.12
CA ASP A 132 -4.10 -0.21 18.85
C ASP A 132 -2.72 -0.67 18.38
N VAL A 133 -2.60 -0.83 17.07
CA VAL A 133 -1.36 -1.24 16.41
C VAL A 133 -0.65 -0.02 15.88
N SER A 134 0.66 0.05 16.06
CA SER A 134 1.49 1.11 15.50
C SER A 134 2.19 0.63 14.24
N TYR A 135 2.42 1.56 13.32
CA TYR A 135 3.19 1.25 12.12
C TYR A 135 4.63 0.94 12.53
N ASP A 136 5.11 -0.21 12.09
CA ASP A 136 6.43 -0.72 12.45
C ASP A 136 7.32 -0.79 11.22
N GLU A 137 8.19 0.20 11.05
CA GLU A 137 9.13 0.25 9.94
C GLU A 137 10.17 -0.88 10.01
N SER A 138 10.41 -1.44 11.20
CA SER A 138 11.35 -2.54 11.34
C SER A 138 10.87 -3.81 10.62
N ILE A 139 9.57 -3.93 10.38
CA ILE A 139 9.02 -5.03 9.56
C ILE A 139 9.53 -4.88 8.12
N LEU A 140 9.61 -3.66 7.62
CA LEU A 140 10.17 -3.39 6.29
C LEU A 140 11.66 -3.71 6.25
N GLU A 141 12.36 -3.44 7.34
CA GLU A 141 13.77 -3.78 7.50
C GLU A 141 13.99 -5.26 7.69
N GLN A 142 13.04 -5.95 8.29
CA GLN A 142 13.03 -7.41 8.39
C GLN A 142 12.76 -8.05 7.04
N GLY A 143 11.90 -7.44 6.24
CA GLY A 143 11.82 -7.66 4.81
C GLY A 143 13.18 -7.39 4.18
N GLU A 144 13.99 -6.55 4.79
CA GLU A 144 15.36 -6.24 4.42
C GLU A 144 16.40 -7.06 5.20
N GLY A 145 16.05 -7.67 6.30
CA GLY A 145 16.79 -8.72 6.94
C GLY A 145 16.78 -9.94 6.04
N LYS A 146 15.66 -10.15 5.37
CA LYS A 146 15.61 -10.91 4.13
C LYS A 146 16.26 -10.18 2.97
N LYS A 147 16.84 -9.03 3.16
CA LYS A 147 17.76 -8.39 2.21
C LYS A 147 19.05 -9.19 2.11
N VAL A 148 19.44 -9.84 3.15
CA VAL A 148 20.54 -10.81 3.03
C VAL A 148 20.12 -11.89 2.04
N ARG A 149 18.88 -12.32 2.07
CA ARG A 149 18.32 -13.24 1.07
C ARG A 149 18.18 -12.59 -0.30
N GLN A 150 17.88 -11.31 -0.35
CA GLN A 150 17.80 -10.58 -1.61
C GLN A 150 19.16 -10.15 -2.10
N ALA A 151 20.09 -9.86 -1.21
CA ALA A 151 21.46 -9.65 -1.59
C ALA A 151 22.07 -10.97 -2.06
N GLU A 152 21.61 -12.11 -1.51
CA GLU A 152 21.94 -13.43 -2.05
C GLU A 152 21.24 -13.70 -3.37
N LEU A 153 19.98 -13.29 -3.51
CA LEU A 153 19.25 -13.34 -4.77
C LEU A 153 19.85 -12.37 -5.79
N LYS A 154 20.20 -11.18 -5.36
CA LYS A 154 20.93 -10.20 -6.17
C LYS A 154 22.31 -10.69 -6.54
N LYS A 155 22.94 -11.42 -5.65
CA LYS A 155 24.21 -12.09 -5.94
C LYS A 155 23.98 -13.21 -6.92
N LEU A 156 22.92 -13.94 -6.81
CA LEU A 156 22.53 -14.98 -7.76
C LEU A 156 22.11 -14.38 -9.09
N TYR A 157 21.34 -13.28 -9.07
CA TYR A 157 21.06 -12.50 -10.28
C TYR A 157 22.29 -11.86 -10.83
N GLY A 158 23.18 -11.36 -9.99
CA GLY A 158 24.49 -10.85 -10.39
C GLY A 158 25.39 -11.94 -10.93
N GLN A 159 25.29 -13.15 -10.41
CA GLN A 159 26.02 -14.31 -10.92
C GLN A 159 25.39 -14.86 -12.19
N LEU A 160 24.09 -14.84 -12.31
CA LEU A 160 23.38 -15.17 -13.54
C LEU A 160 23.63 -14.11 -14.60
N SER A 161 23.51 -12.86 -14.24
CA SER A 161 23.78 -11.71 -15.08
C SER A 161 25.28 -11.56 -15.40
N SER A 162 26.16 -12.08 -14.59
CA SER A 162 27.58 -12.13 -14.81
C SER A 162 28.02 -13.45 -15.45
N LYS A 163 27.25 -14.51 -15.31
CA LYS A 163 27.29 -15.64 -16.23
C LYS A 163 26.72 -15.25 -17.58
N ASP A 164 25.63 -14.51 -17.56
CA ASP A 164 25.10 -13.90 -18.75
C ASP A 164 26.05 -12.85 -19.29
N ARG A 165 26.74 -12.10 -18.48
CA ARG A 165 27.79 -11.18 -18.88
C ARG A 165 29.08 -11.90 -19.27
N LYS A 166 29.40 -12.99 -18.66
CA LYS A 166 30.49 -13.84 -19.08
C LYS A 166 30.13 -14.61 -20.32
N LEU A 167 28.89 -14.93 -20.49
CA LEU A 167 28.36 -15.33 -21.76
C LEU A 167 28.32 -14.17 -22.73
N GLU A 168 28.17 -12.95 -22.30
CA GLU A 168 28.23 -11.74 -23.10
C GLU A 168 29.61 -11.15 -23.19
N GLU A 169 30.50 -11.48 -22.32
CA GLU A 169 31.92 -11.07 -22.32
C GLU A 169 32.78 -12.14 -22.86
N MET A 170 32.43 -13.25 -22.63
CA MET A 170 32.71 -14.44 -23.39
C MET A 170 31.67 -14.55 -24.46
N ARG A 171 30.91 -13.78 -24.21
CA ARG A 171 29.80 -13.36 -24.88
C ARG A 171 30.22 -12.15 -25.63
#